data_4234469e8b1a69e34078951b84bc9a35
#
_entry.id   4234469e8b1a69e34078951b84bc9a35
#
_cell.length_a   1.000
_cell.length_b   1.000
_cell.length_c   1.000
_cell.angle_alpha   90.00
_cell.angle_beta   90.00
_cell.angle_gamma   90.00
#
_symmetry.space_group_name_H-M   'P 1'
#
loop_
_entity.id
_entity.type
_entity.pdbx_description
1 polymer ?
#
loop_
_entity_poly.entity_id
_entity_poly.type
_entity_poly.pdbx_seq_one_letter_code
_entity_poly.pdbx_strand_id
1 'polypeptide(L)'
;MPARVLLIHGLLNAKSWLRPLATNLRRQGFDTELFGYSSLLDGPGLALPRLRERLSENRFGAIVGHSLGGLIALEALRHEPTSTVTRVVCIGSPLRGSLTARNIAARPWIRPLLGRSADLLQGGVEAWAGEAEVGLVAGNVARGMGRLFARFEGESDGTVGLEETRLPGLADHCTVRASHS
;
A
#
# COMPACT_ATOMS: atom_id res chain seq x y z
N MET A 1 -13.75 -23.15 -2.44
CA MET A 1 -12.45 -22.95 -1.74
C MET A 1 -12.43 -21.55 -1.15
N PRO A 2 -11.82 -21.31 0.03
CA PRO A 2 -11.72 -19.98 0.59
C PRO A 2 -10.96 -19.06 -0.37
N ALA A 3 -11.39 -17.78 -0.44
CA ALA A 3 -10.70 -16.81 -1.26
C ALA A 3 -9.29 -16.57 -0.70
N ARG A 4 -8.28 -16.69 -1.56
CA ARG A 4 -6.88 -16.51 -1.20
C ARG A 4 -6.49 -15.04 -1.29
N VAL A 5 -5.93 -14.49 -0.22
CA VAL A 5 -5.61 -13.06 -0.07
C VAL A 5 -4.12 -12.88 0.18
N LEU A 6 -3.47 -12.07 -0.63
CA LEU A 6 -2.07 -11.68 -0.46
C LEU A 6 -1.98 -10.35 0.29
N LEU A 7 -1.19 -10.29 1.36
CA LEU A 7 -0.99 -9.08 2.16
C LEU A 7 0.40 -8.51 1.94
N ILE A 8 0.48 -7.20 1.64
CA ILE A 8 1.72 -6.49 1.32
C ILE A 8 1.93 -5.35 2.31
N HIS A 9 3.07 -5.34 3.01
CA HIS A 9 3.37 -4.34 4.03
C HIS A 9 3.91 -3.02 3.45
N GLY A 10 3.96 -1.99 4.29
CA GLY A 10 4.43 -0.64 3.94
C GLY A 10 5.93 -0.42 4.13
N LEU A 11 6.31 0.86 4.03
CA LEU A 11 7.69 1.34 4.24
C LEU A 11 8.13 1.08 5.68
N LEU A 12 9.40 0.69 5.87
CA LEU A 12 10.03 0.41 7.17
C LEU A 12 9.35 -0.69 8.01
N ASN A 13 8.41 -1.42 7.43
CA ASN A 13 7.72 -2.52 8.08
C ASN A 13 8.27 -3.87 7.59
N ALA A 14 8.04 -4.91 8.38
CA ALA A 14 8.22 -6.30 7.98
C ALA A 14 6.87 -6.97 7.75
N LYS A 15 6.85 -8.06 6.96
CA LYS A 15 5.62 -8.85 6.73
C LYS A 15 4.93 -9.30 8.03
N SER A 16 5.71 -9.51 9.10
CA SER A 16 5.19 -9.89 10.42
C SER A 16 4.25 -8.86 11.04
N TRP A 17 4.37 -7.58 10.65
CA TRP A 17 3.51 -6.51 11.12
C TRP A 17 2.04 -6.69 10.69
N LEU A 18 1.81 -7.38 9.57
CA LEU A 18 0.46 -7.70 9.08
C LEU A 18 -0.13 -9.00 9.67
N ARG A 19 0.58 -9.71 10.57
CA ARG A 19 0.07 -10.95 11.18
C ARG A 19 -1.28 -10.78 11.90
N PRO A 20 -1.54 -9.71 12.66
CA PRO A 20 -2.85 -9.52 13.30
C PRO A 20 -3.99 -9.44 12.27
N LEU A 21 -3.78 -8.68 11.18
CA LEU A 21 -4.73 -8.58 10.09
C LEU A 21 -4.94 -9.94 9.41
N ALA A 22 -3.85 -10.63 9.08
CA ALA A 22 -3.91 -11.97 8.49
C ALA A 22 -4.68 -12.96 9.36
N THR A 23 -4.46 -12.92 10.69
CA THR A 23 -5.18 -13.78 11.65
C THR A 23 -6.67 -13.47 11.66
N ASN A 24 -7.05 -12.20 11.64
CA ASN A 24 -8.46 -11.81 11.61
C ASN A 24 -9.13 -12.23 10.29
N LEU A 25 -8.47 -12.05 9.16
CA LEU A 25 -8.99 -12.52 7.86
C LEU A 25 -9.16 -14.04 7.83
N ARG A 26 -8.21 -14.82 8.39
CA ARG A 26 -8.35 -16.28 8.50
C ARG A 26 -9.55 -16.69 9.35
N ARG A 27 -9.81 -15.98 10.44
CA ARG A 27 -11.02 -16.21 11.27
C ARG A 27 -12.32 -15.95 10.51
N GLN A 28 -12.29 -15.10 9.49
CA GLN A 28 -13.39 -14.82 8.58
C GLN A 28 -13.45 -15.79 7.38
N GLY A 29 -12.60 -16.82 7.36
CA GLY A 29 -12.62 -17.86 6.33
C GLY A 29 -11.75 -17.56 5.09
N PHE A 30 -10.90 -16.53 5.10
CA PHE A 30 -9.95 -16.29 4.03
C PHE A 30 -8.67 -17.11 4.21
N ASP A 31 -8.08 -17.60 3.11
CA ASP A 31 -6.71 -18.08 3.11
C ASP A 31 -5.75 -16.91 2.89
N THR A 32 -4.79 -16.68 3.79
CA THR A 32 -3.94 -15.49 3.73
C THR A 32 -2.47 -15.82 3.61
N GLU A 33 -1.79 -15.10 2.74
CA GLU A 33 -0.33 -15.13 2.58
C GLU A 33 0.28 -13.75 2.80
N LEU A 34 1.47 -13.70 3.39
CA LEU A 34 2.22 -12.47 3.65
C LEU A 34 3.37 -12.35 2.64
N PHE A 35 3.31 -11.35 1.78
CA PHE A 35 4.43 -11.00 0.90
C PHE A 35 5.48 -10.17 1.65
N GLY A 36 6.72 -10.65 1.65
CA GLY A 36 7.84 -9.98 2.31
C GLY A 36 8.85 -9.43 1.31
N TYR A 37 9.26 -8.19 1.50
CA TYR A 37 10.34 -7.52 0.76
C TYR A 37 11.05 -6.52 1.67
N SER A 38 12.24 -6.06 1.30
CA SER A 38 12.91 -4.96 1.99
C SER A 38 12.52 -3.64 1.32
N SER A 39 11.71 -2.83 1.98
CA SER A 39 11.28 -1.54 1.44
C SER A 39 12.43 -0.54 1.25
N LEU A 40 13.54 -0.71 1.99
CA LEU A 40 14.73 0.13 1.88
C LEU A 40 15.71 -0.38 0.81
N LEU A 41 16.04 -1.68 0.85
CA LEU A 41 17.10 -2.27 0.04
C LEU A 41 16.59 -2.78 -1.31
N ASP A 42 15.46 -3.49 -1.31
CA ASP A 42 14.86 -4.03 -2.53
C ASP A 42 14.11 -2.94 -3.30
N GLY A 43 13.28 -2.19 -2.58
CA GLY A 43 12.35 -1.22 -3.16
C GLY A 43 11.43 -1.86 -4.20
N PRO A 44 10.70 -1.05 -4.99
CA PRO A 44 9.85 -1.54 -6.07
C PRO A 44 10.62 -2.34 -7.13
N GLY A 45 11.88 -1.96 -7.42
CA GLY A 45 12.68 -2.58 -8.48
C GLY A 45 12.87 -4.09 -8.32
N LEU A 46 13.05 -4.60 -7.10
CA LEU A 46 13.16 -6.03 -6.83
C LEU A 46 11.85 -6.64 -6.30
N ALA A 47 11.02 -5.84 -5.62
CA ALA A 47 9.75 -6.32 -5.09
C ALA A 47 8.73 -6.63 -6.20
N LEU A 48 8.64 -5.80 -7.23
CA LEU A 48 7.66 -5.96 -8.32
C LEU A 48 7.86 -7.25 -9.14
N PRO A 49 9.07 -7.58 -9.64
CA PRO A 49 9.29 -8.84 -10.36
C PRO A 49 8.89 -10.05 -9.51
N ARG A 50 9.32 -10.11 -8.24
CA ARG A 50 9.00 -11.20 -7.32
C ARG A 50 7.50 -11.29 -7.00
N LEU A 51 6.82 -10.14 -6.92
CA LEU A 51 5.38 -10.11 -6.71
C LEU A 51 4.63 -10.63 -7.94
N ARG A 52 5.03 -10.21 -9.14
CA ARG A 52 4.42 -10.69 -10.40
C ARG A 52 4.62 -12.19 -10.57
N GLU A 53 5.83 -12.71 -10.35
CA GLU A 53 6.10 -14.14 -10.35
C GLU A 53 5.17 -14.86 -9.34
N ARG A 54 5.01 -14.31 -8.13
CA ARG A 54 4.13 -14.89 -7.12
C ARG A 54 2.66 -14.88 -7.53
N LEU A 55 2.21 -13.84 -8.22
CA LEU A 55 0.84 -13.73 -8.74
C LEU A 55 0.59 -14.69 -9.90
N SER A 56 1.57 -14.92 -10.77
CA SER A 56 1.46 -15.86 -11.90
C SER A 56 1.45 -17.31 -11.46
N GLU A 57 2.24 -17.67 -10.45
CA GLU A 57 2.31 -19.04 -9.91
C GLU A 57 1.11 -19.44 -9.05
N ASN A 58 0.43 -18.46 -8.46
CA ASN A 58 -0.60 -18.70 -7.46
C ASN A 58 -1.88 -17.91 -7.78
N ARG A 59 -3.01 -18.57 -7.58
CA ARG A 59 -4.31 -17.93 -7.75
C ARG A 59 -4.71 -17.18 -6.49
N PHE A 60 -4.49 -15.87 -6.48
CA PHE A 60 -5.03 -14.97 -5.47
C PHE A 60 -6.31 -14.32 -5.99
N GLY A 61 -7.36 -14.31 -5.18
CA GLY A 61 -8.61 -13.59 -5.50
C GLY A 61 -8.52 -12.11 -5.11
N ALA A 62 -7.68 -11.79 -4.11
CA ALA A 62 -7.53 -10.41 -3.64
C ALA A 62 -6.12 -10.10 -3.13
N ILE A 63 -5.79 -8.80 -3.13
CA ILE A 63 -4.60 -8.25 -2.46
C ILE A 63 -5.04 -7.23 -1.42
N VAL A 64 -4.37 -7.22 -0.27
CA VAL A 64 -4.48 -6.14 0.72
C VAL A 64 -3.11 -5.50 0.87
N GLY A 65 -3.00 -4.22 0.53
CA GLY A 65 -1.76 -3.45 0.61
C GLY A 65 -1.85 -2.35 1.66
N HIS A 66 -0.93 -2.35 2.63
CA HIS A 66 -0.82 -1.26 3.61
C HIS A 66 0.20 -0.24 3.15
N SER A 67 -0.17 1.06 3.16
CA SER A 67 0.73 2.18 2.84
C SER A 67 1.42 1.99 1.47
N LEU A 68 2.75 1.95 1.40
CA LEU A 68 3.53 1.61 0.21
C LEU A 68 3.08 0.30 -0.45
N GLY A 69 2.60 -0.68 0.35
CA GLY A 69 2.14 -1.98 -0.17
C GLY A 69 0.96 -1.86 -1.13
N GLY A 70 0.09 -0.86 -0.97
CA GLY A 70 -0.99 -0.59 -1.93
C GLY A 70 -0.46 -0.09 -3.27
N LEU A 71 0.52 0.82 -3.26
CA LEU A 71 1.18 1.29 -4.49
C LEU A 71 1.88 0.14 -5.23
N ILE A 72 2.60 -0.72 -4.50
CA ILE A 72 3.27 -1.90 -5.06
C ILE A 72 2.25 -2.87 -5.66
N ALA A 73 1.09 -3.08 -5.01
CA ALA A 73 0.02 -3.93 -5.53
C ALA A 73 -0.51 -3.41 -6.87
N LEU A 74 -0.85 -2.13 -6.95
CA LEU A 74 -1.37 -1.51 -8.17
C LEU A 74 -0.32 -1.54 -9.30
N GLU A 75 0.93 -1.22 -8.99
CA GLU A 75 2.01 -1.22 -9.97
C GLU A 75 2.33 -2.64 -10.49
N ALA A 76 2.21 -3.67 -9.65
CA ALA A 76 2.35 -5.05 -10.10
C ALA A 76 1.22 -5.45 -11.05
N LEU A 77 -0.04 -5.16 -10.70
CA LEU A 77 -1.20 -5.54 -11.49
C LEU A 77 -1.33 -4.77 -12.80
N ARG A 78 -0.85 -3.53 -12.87
CA ARG A 78 -0.83 -2.73 -14.12
C ARG A 78 -0.12 -3.46 -15.26
N HIS A 79 0.87 -4.27 -14.96
CA HIS A 79 1.71 -4.99 -15.91
C HIS A 79 1.50 -6.51 -15.89
N GLU A 80 0.39 -6.99 -15.29
CA GLU A 80 0.09 -8.41 -15.16
C GLU A 80 -1.37 -8.70 -15.56
N PRO A 81 -1.69 -8.64 -16.86
CA PRO A 81 -3.06 -8.78 -17.36
C PRO A 81 -3.65 -10.19 -17.15
N THR A 82 -2.81 -11.19 -16.85
CA THR A 82 -3.23 -12.58 -16.61
C THR A 82 -3.51 -12.88 -15.15
N SER A 83 -3.43 -11.87 -14.28
CA SER A 83 -3.67 -12.04 -12.84
C SER A 83 -5.11 -12.48 -12.57
N THR A 84 -5.26 -13.42 -11.62
CA THR A 84 -6.57 -13.85 -11.09
C THR A 84 -7.12 -12.92 -10.01
N VAL A 85 -6.39 -11.87 -9.67
CA VAL A 85 -6.78 -10.88 -8.66
C VAL A 85 -7.92 -10.02 -9.19
N THR A 86 -9.07 -10.13 -8.54
CA THR A 86 -10.26 -9.33 -8.90
C THR A 86 -10.49 -8.16 -7.96
N ARG A 87 -9.83 -8.14 -6.78
CA ARG A 87 -10.01 -7.10 -5.77
C ARG A 87 -8.69 -6.68 -5.13
N VAL A 88 -8.53 -5.38 -4.92
CA VAL A 88 -7.43 -4.80 -4.16
C VAL A 88 -8.01 -3.90 -3.07
N VAL A 89 -7.56 -4.08 -1.84
CA VAL A 89 -7.87 -3.17 -0.74
C VAL A 89 -6.58 -2.46 -0.33
N CYS A 90 -6.55 -1.16 -0.52
CA CYS A 90 -5.47 -0.29 -0.08
C CYS A 90 -5.80 0.28 1.30
N ILE A 91 -4.92 0.11 2.29
CA ILE A 91 -5.11 0.64 3.65
C ILE A 91 -4.09 1.75 3.88
N GLY A 92 -4.55 2.98 4.07
CA GLY A 92 -3.67 4.14 4.32
C GLY A 92 -2.62 4.37 3.23
N SER A 93 -2.92 4.03 1.98
CA SER A 93 -1.97 4.13 0.87
C SER A 93 -2.04 5.51 0.21
N PRO A 94 -0.91 6.21 0.05
CA PRO A 94 -0.86 7.51 -0.62
C PRO A 94 -0.88 7.33 -2.14
N LEU A 95 -2.03 6.92 -2.69
CA LEU A 95 -2.15 6.52 -4.10
C LEU A 95 -1.80 7.63 -5.08
N ARG A 96 -2.01 8.91 -4.72
CA ARG A 96 -1.63 10.09 -5.51
C ARG A 96 -0.26 10.65 -5.17
N GLY A 97 0.58 9.88 -4.47
CA GLY A 97 1.88 10.31 -3.96
C GLY A 97 1.78 10.95 -2.58
N SER A 98 2.89 10.89 -1.84
CA SER A 98 2.98 11.25 -0.42
C SER A 98 3.71 12.57 -0.21
N LEU A 99 3.05 13.55 0.42
CA LEU A 99 3.66 14.79 0.88
C LEU A 99 4.76 14.50 1.93
N THR A 100 4.50 13.55 2.82
CA THR A 100 5.47 13.09 3.81
C THR A 100 6.75 12.60 3.12
N ALA A 101 6.60 11.76 2.09
CA ALA A 101 7.75 11.25 1.33
C ALA A 101 8.48 12.36 0.57
N ARG A 102 7.76 13.29 -0.07
CA ARG A 102 8.37 14.45 -0.73
C ARG A 102 9.18 15.31 0.24
N ASN A 103 8.64 15.59 1.42
CA ASN A 103 9.32 16.38 2.45
C ASN A 103 10.53 15.66 3.06
N ILE A 104 10.50 14.33 3.18
CA ILE A 104 11.67 13.53 3.58
C ILE A 104 12.72 13.56 2.47
N ALA A 105 12.32 13.35 1.21
CA ALA A 105 13.23 13.35 0.07
C ALA A 105 13.97 14.68 -0.12
N ALA A 106 13.31 15.81 0.21
CA ALA A 106 13.90 17.16 0.16
C ALA A 106 14.99 17.40 1.20
N ARG A 107 15.16 16.50 2.17
CA ARG A 107 16.14 16.62 3.26
C ARG A 107 17.21 15.54 3.15
N PRO A 108 18.44 15.82 2.68
CA PRO A 108 19.46 14.80 2.36
C PRO A 108 19.78 13.85 3.51
N TRP A 109 19.76 14.33 4.76
CA TRP A 109 20.12 13.56 5.95
C TRP A 109 19.05 12.54 6.40
N ILE A 110 17.78 12.69 5.98
CA ILE A 110 16.70 11.72 6.27
C ILE A 110 16.18 11.00 5.01
N ARG A 111 16.55 11.47 3.82
CA ARG A 111 16.20 10.83 2.55
C ARG A 111 16.47 9.32 2.53
N PRO A 112 17.55 8.79 3.13
CA PRO A 112 17.80 7.35 3.19
C PRO A 112 16.67 6.53 3.84
N LEU A 113 15.79 7.13 4.66
CA LEU A 113 14.62 6.47 5.22
C LEU A 113 13.60 6.00 4.19
N LEU A 114 13.59 6.60 3.00
CA LEU A 114 12.73 6.19 1.89
C LEU A 114 13.35 5.04 1.08
N GLY A 115 14.68 4.87 1.17
CA GLY A 115 15.41 3.87 0.41
C GLY A 115 15.11 3.96 -1.09
N ARG A 116 15.01 2.80 -1.72
CA ARG A 116 14.66 2.67 -3.15
C ARG A 116 13.17 2.84 -3.46
N SER A 117 12.35 3.09 -2.43
CA SER A 117 10.90 3.33 -2.59
C SER A 117 10.52 4.80 -2.76
N ALA A 118 11.52 5.70 -2.77
CA ALA A 118 11.32 7.14 -2.81
C ALA A 118 10.46 7.60 -4.00
N ASP A 119 10.79 7.15 -5.20
CA ASP A 119 10.14 7.61 -6.44
C ASP A 119 8.68 7.17 -6.50
N LEU A 120 8.38 5.92 -6.18
CA LEU A 120 7.01 5.41 -6.14
C LEU A 120 6.17 6.12 -5.07
N LEU A 121 6.74 6.38 -3.89
CA LEU A 121 6.04 7.10 -2.82
C LEU A 121 5.79 8.57 -3.17
N GLN A 122 6.69 9.23 -3.88
CA GLN A 122 6.54 10.63 -4.26
C GLN A 122 5.59 10.80 -5.44
N GLY A 123 5.69 9.94 -6.44
CA GLY A 123 4.92 10.00 -7.68
C GLY A 123 3.49 9.48 -7.51
N GLY A 124 3.34 8.35 -6.81
CA GLY A 124 2.04 7.66 -6.74
C GLY A 124 1.61 7.11 -8.09
N VAL A 125 0.29 7.07 -8.29
CA VAL A 125 -0.40 6.60 -9.50
C VAL A 125 -1.35 7.71 -9.97
N GLU A 126 -1.45 7.95 -11.28
CA GLU A 126 -2.34 9.00 -11.82
C GLU A 126 -3.81 8.60 -11.78
N ALA A 127 -4.11 7.36 -12.22
CA ALA A 127 -5.44 6.77 -12.22
C ALA A 127 -5.34 5.25 -12.21
N TRP A 128 -6.38 4.58 -11.74
CA TRP A 128 -6.52 3.14 -11.89
C TRP A 128 -7.44 2.83 -13.08
N ALA A 129 -6.92 2.06 -14.02
CA ALA A 129 -7.64 1.59 -15.21
C ALA A 129 -7.48 0.07 -15.43
N GLY A 130 -6.99 -0.67 -14.42
CA GLY A 130 -6.89 -2.12 -14.46
C GLY A 130 -8.23 -2.81 -14.21
N GLU A 131 -8.28 -4.13 -14.43
CA GLU A 131 -9.51 -4.94 -14.32
C GLU A 131 -9.96 -5.17 -12.86
N ALA A 132 -9.04 -5.17 -11.91
CA ALA A 132 -9.37 -5.39 -10.50
C ALA A 132 -10.14 -4.19 -9.91
N GLU A 133 -11.18 -4.48 -9.14
CA GLU A 133 -11.84 -3.47 -8.30
C GLU A 133 -10.91 -3.02 -7.17
N VAL A 134 -10.64 -1.72 -7.07
CA VAL A 134 -9.77 -1.16 -6.04
C VAL A 134 -10.58 -0.36 -5.05
N GLY A 135 -10.55 -0.79 -3.78
CA GLY A 135 -11.09 -0.05 -2.65
C GLY A 135 -9.98 0.54 -1.79
N LEU A 136 -10.25 1.68 -1.15
CA LEU A 136 -9.31 2.30 -0.23
C LEU A 136 -9.95 2.58 1.13
N VAL A 137 -9.22 2.22 2.20
CA VAL A 137 -9.55 2.54 3.58
C VAL A 137 -8.56 3.59 4.07
N ALA A 138 -9.05 4.81 4.34
CA ALA A 138 -8.24 5.93 4.84
C ALA A 138 -8.46 6.14 6.34
N GLY A 139 -7.40 6.42 7.09
CA GLY A 139 -7.49 6.88 8.47
C GLY A 139 -7.63 8.40 8.56
N ASN A 140 -8.28 8.92 9.62
CA ASN A 140 -8.41 10.36 9.84
C ASN A 140 -7.95 10.82 11.24
N VAL A 141 -7.26 9.98 11.99
CA VAL A 141 -6.68 10.35 13.27
C VAL A 141 -5.21 10.70 13.09
N ALA A 142 -4.90 11.97 13.10
CA ALA A 142 -3.54 12.49 12.91
C ALA A 142 -2.62 12.14 14.08
N ARG A 143 -2.11 10.92 14.15
CA ARG A 143 -1.12 10.43 15.12
C ARG A 143 0.03 9.73 14.40
N GLY A 144 1.22 9.74 15.00
CA GLY A 144 2.38 9.03 14.47
C GLY A 144 3.51 9.96 14.00
N MET A 145 4.61 9.34 13.58
CA MET A 145 5.86 10.03 13.23
C MET A 145 5.78 10.85 11.94
N GLY A 146 4.85 10.57 11.05
CA GLY A 146 4.68 11.32 9.79
C GLY A 146 4.40 12.80 10.02
N ARG A 147 3.77 13.17 11.13
CA ARG A 147 3.52 14.57 11.53
C ARG A 147 4.80 15.40 11.73
N LEU A 148 5.93 14.75 11.98
CA LEU A 148 7.23 15.44 12.06
C LEU A 148 7.73 15.90 10.69
N PHE A 149 7.23 15.29 9.63
CA PHE A 149 7.69 15.50 8.26
C PHE A 149 6.66 16.20 7.37
N ALA A 150 5.37 16.13 7.69
CA ALA A 150 4.32 16.78 6.91
C ALA A 150 3.29 17.48 7.81
N ARG A 151 2.84 18.64 7.35
CA ARG A 151 1.63 19.32 7.85
C ARG A 151 0.58 19.23 6.75
N PHE A 152 -0.54 18.61 7.06
CA PHE A 152 -1.66 18.47 6.13
C PHE A 152 -2.65 19.61 6.38
N GLU A 153 -3.15 20.22 5.31
CA GLU A 153 -4.20 21.25 5.37
C GLU A 153 -5.60 20.68 5.65
N GLY A 154 -5.74 19.34 5.61
CA GLY A 154 -6.97 18.60 5.83
C GLY A 154 -6.80 17.41 6.76
N GLU A 155 -7.77 16.51 6.72
CA GLU A 155 -7.73 15.26 7.48
C GLU A 155 -6.57 14.36 7.04
N SER A 156 -5.97 13.68 8.00
CA SER A 156 -4.88 12.71 7.76
C SER A 156 -4.85 11.65 8.85
N ASP A 157 -4.22 10.53 8.56
CA ASP A 157 -3.90 9.50 9.56
C ASP A 157 -2.59 9.77 10.33
N GLY A 158 -1.98 10.95 10.10
CA GLY A 158 -0.71 11.38 10.67
C GLY A 158 0.51 11.12 9.79
N THR A 159 0.36 10.40 8.69
CA THR A 159 1.43 10.10 7.72
C THR A 159 0.97 10.33 6.28
N VAL A 160 -0.29 10.05 5.99
CA VAL A 160 -0.95 10.20 4.69
C VAL A 160 -2.15 11.10 4.83
N GLY A 161 -2.25 12.11 3.97
CA GLY A 161 -3.40 13.00 3.89
C GLY A 161 -4.56 12.31 3.17
N LEU A 162 -5.81 12.65 3.56
CA LEU A 162 -7.00 12.05 2.96
C LEU A 162 -7.05 12.27 1.44
N GLU A 163 -6.65 13.45 0.96
CA GLU A 163 -6.59 13.76 -0.47
C GLU A 163 -5.54 12.94 -1.24
N GLU A 164 -4.47 12.49 -0.58
CA GLU A 164 -3.45 11.62 -1.18
C GLU A 164 -3.98 10.21 -1.46
N THR A 165 -5.09 9.84 -0.83
CA THR A 165 -5.72 8.53 -0.98
C THR A 165 -6.76 8.47 -2.09
N ARG A 166 -7.24 9.63 -2.58
CA ARG A 166 -8.30 9.74 -3.58
C ARG A 166 -7.75 9.58 -5.00
N LEU A 167 -7.85 8.39 -5.54
CA LEU A 167 -7.40 8.07 -6.90
C LEU A 167 -8.60 7.94 -7.86
N PRO A 168 -8.57 8.55 -9.06
CA PRO A 168 -9.55 8.24 -10.09
C PRO A 168 -9.56 6.76 -10.45
N GLY A 169 -10.75 6.17 -10.61
CA GLY A 169 -10.92 4.75 -10.92
C GLY A 169 -11.04 3.82 -9.70
N LEU A 170 -11.09 4.35 -8.47
CA LEU A 170 -11.43 3.55 -7.30
C LEU A 170 -12.90 3.10 -7.36
N ALA A 171 -13.13 1.82 -7.06
CA ALA A 171 -14.47 1.27 -6.91
C ALA A 171 -15.14 1.73 -5.59
N ASP A 172 -14.34 1.92 -4.54
CA ASP A 172 -14.82 2.37 -3.23
C ASP A 172 -13.75 3.13 -2.45
N HIS A 173 -14.17 4.05 -1.58
CA HIS A 173 -13.31 4.80 -0.69
C HIS A 173 -14.02 5.06 0.63
N CYS A 174 -13.49 4.55 1.73
CA CYS A 174 -14.04 4.82 3.04
C CYS A 174 -13.01 5.42 3.99
N THR A 175 -13.52 6.22 4.95
CA THR A 175 -12.70 6.81 5.99
C THR A 175 -13.06 6.19 7.33
N VAL A 176 -12.04 5.82 8.11
CA VAL A 176 -12.19 5.23 9.43
C VAL A 176 -11.45 6.05 10.48
N ARG A 177 -11.90 5.97 11.71
CA ARG A 177 -11.27 6.66 12.83
C ARG A 177 -10.04 5.90 13.32
N ALA A 178 -8.95 5.96 12.54
CA ALA A 178 -7.69 5.29 12.79
C ALA A 178 -6.49 6.18 12.44
N SER A 179 -5.35 5.91 13.08
CA SER A 179 -4.04 6.44 12.68
C SER A 179 -3.39 5.53 11.64
N HIS A 180 -2.25 5.95 11.11
CA HIS A 180 -1.52 5.20 10.09
C HIS A 180 -0.99 3.84 10.57
N SER A 181 -0.75 3.69 11.88
CA SER A 181 -0.19 2.50 12.55
C SER A 181 -0.82 2.29 13.91
#